data_1e6929ddccfbe3b7292b2222f054c8d0
#
_entry.id   1e6929ddccfbe3b7292b2222f054c8d0
#
_cell.length_a   1.000
_cell.length_b   1.000
_cell.length_c   1.000
_cell.angle_alpha   90.00
_cell.angle_beta   90.00
_cell.angle_gamma   90.00
#
_symmetry.space_group_name_H-M   'P 1'
#
loop_
_entity.id
_entity.type
_entity.pdbx_description
1 polymer ?
#
loop_
_entity_poly.entity_id
_entity_poly.type
_entity_poly.pdbx_seq_one_letter_code
_entity_poly.pdbx_strand_id
1 'polypeptide(L)'
;DPEMTPICWHGVTTALIGNCGLTFAPCKPDDVEILAGMMETVEDIPKQAILSGLPWNWEHYGQYLDMLEELKPSLNVAGLVGHSAVRYYVMGDRSFDEQATDAEKQQMAEIVEKAMKDGAVGFSTNRYEPHKAPDGRSIPGTFAECSELVEIAKVVGPRDGLMQLVGADAEVMRSIAETEGSR
;
A
#
# COMPACT_ATOMS: atom_id res chain seq x y z
N ASP A 1 16.29 0.51 -10.36
CA ASP A 1 17.53 -0.28 -10.36
C ASP A 1 17.20 -1.77 -10.23
N PRO A 2 17.21 -2.55 -11.36
CA PRO A 2 16.94 -4.00 -11.32
C PRO A 2 17.94 -4.78 -10.47
N GLU A 3 19.16 -4.26 -10.28
CA GLU A 3 20.15 -4.91 -9.44
C GLU A 3 19.84 -4.79 -7.92
N MET A 4 18.88 -3.97 -7.55
CA MET A 4 18.48 -3.74 -6.15
C MET A 4 19.66 -3.39 -5.26
N THR A 5 20.56 -2.53 -5.76
CA THR A 5 21.72 -2.05 -5.02
C THR A 5 21.35 -0.90 -4.08
N PRO A 6 21.98 -0.76 -2.92
CA PRO A 6 23.08 -1.61 -2.39
C PRO A 6 22.61 -2.80 -1.54
N ILE A 7 21.30 -3.05 -1.39
CA ILE A 7 20.80 -4.05 -0.43
C ILE A 7 21.29 -5.47 -0.75
N CYS A 8 21.44 -5.83 -2.04
CA CYS A 8 21.99 -7.12 -2.46
C CYS A 8 23.45 -7.33 -1.97
N TRP A 9 24.24 -6.27 -1.83
CA TRP A 9 25.62 -6.34 -1.34
C TRP A 9 25.71 -6.76 0.14
N HIS A 10 24.63 -6.61 0.89
CA HIS A 10 24.54 -6.99 2.30
C HIS A 10 23.98 -8.41 2.51
N GLY A 11 23.88 -9.20 1.44
CA GLY A 11 23.41 -10.59 1.50
C GLY A 11 21.89 -10.73 1.59
N VAL A 12 21.13 -9.66 1.34
CA VAL A 12 19.67 -9.73 1.22
C VAL A 12 19.32 -10.49 -0.06
N THR A 13 18.46 -11.48 0.06
CA THR A 13 17.98 -12.31 -1.05
C THR A 13 16.50 -12.13 -1.35
N THR A 14 15.77 -11.50 -0.45
CA THR A 14 14.34 -11.21 -0.59
C THR A 14 14.03 -9.84 0.01
N ALA A 15 13.34 -9.00 -0.73
CA ALA A 15 12.86 -7.68 -0.28
C ALA A 15 11.33 -7.69 -0.14
N LEU A 16 10.82 -7.18 0.99
CA LEU A 16 9.41 -6.90 1.19
C LEU A 16 9.17 -5.42 0.92
N ILE A 17 8.40 -5.13 -0.13
CA ILE A 17 8.06 -3.76 -0.56
C ILE A 17 6.63 -3.39 -0.18
N GLY A 18 6.29 -2.10 -0.26
CA GLY A 18 4.95 -1.59 0.04
C GLY A 18 4.71 -1.36 1.52
N ASN A 19 5.75 -1.06 2.28
CA ASN A 19 5.64 -0.70 3.70
C ASN A 19 4.97 0.68 3.91
N CYS A 20 4.63 1.00 5.13
CA CYS A 20 4.09 2.30 5.54
C CYS A 20 2.78 2.71 4.85
N GLY A 21 2.04 1.77 4.28
CA GLY A 21 0.81 2.07 3.55
C GLY A 21 1.01 2.74 2.20
N LEU A 22 2.24 2.88 1.73
CA LEU A 22 2.58 3.54 0.46
C LEU A 22 2.94 2.52 -0.61
N THR A 23 2.20 2.54 -1.71
CA THR A 23 2.48 1.71 -2.90
C THR A 23 2.05 2.46 -4.16
N PHE A 24 2.45 1.95 -5.31
CA PHE A 24 2.06 2.48 -6.61
C PHE A 24 0.91 1.71 -7.27
N ALA A 25 0.26 0.79 -6.52
CA ALA A 25 -0.89 0.05 -7.00
C ALA A 25 -1.89 -0.24 -5.84
N PRO A 26 -3.22 -0.12 -6.14
CA PRO A 26 -3.82 0.25 -7.41
C PRO A 26 -3.60 1.72 -7.76
N CYS A 27 -3.61 2.06 -9.07
CA CYS A 27 -3.41 3.43 -9.54
C CYS A 27 -4.17 3.66 -10.84
N LYS A 28 -5.08 4.64 -10.87
CA LYS A 28 -5.69 5.08 -12.15
C LYS A 28 -4.65 5.89 -12.93
N PRO A 29 -4.73 5.91 -14.27
CA PRO A 29 -3.78 6.67 -15.10
C PRO A 29 -3.64 8.14 -14.72
N ASP A 30 -4.74 8.77 -14.29
CA ASP A 30 -4.75 10.19 -13.92
C ASP A 30 -4.22 10.45 -12.49
N ASP A 31 -4.01 9.40 -11.68
CA ASP A 31 -3.64 9.51 -10.26
C ASP A 31 -2.13 9.29 -10.00
N VAL A 32 -1.36 9.03 -11.05
CA VAL A 32 0.09 8.72 -10.97
C VAL A 32 0.87 9.78 -10.23
N GLU A 33 0.60 11.06 -10.53
CA GLU A 33 1.31 12.18 -9.91
C GLU A 33 1.04 12.33 -8.40
N ILE A 34 -0.14 11.94 -7.95
CA ILE A 34 -0.51 11.98 -6.53
C ILE A 34 0.26 10.92 -5.77
N LEU A 35 0.28 9.67 -6.26
CA LEU A 35 1.01 8.58 -5.61
C LEU A 35 2.53 8.85 -5.59
N ALA A 36 3.08 9.33 -6.70
CA ALA A 36 4.50 9.71 -6.76
C ALA A 36 4.83 10.88 -5.81
N GLY A 37 3.92 11.85 -5.68
CA GLY A 37 4.07 12.97 -4.76
C GLY A 37 4.03 12.56 -3.28
N MET A 38 3.14 11.65 -2.89
CA MET A 38 3.11 11.10 -1.53
C MET A 38 4.42 10.35 -1.20
N MET A 39 4.95 9.59 -2.15
CA MET A 39 6.23 8.91 -1.97
C MET A 39 7.39 9.88 -1.83
N GLU A 40 7.40 10.98 -2.58
CA GLU A 40 8.42 12.02 -2.46
C GLU A 40 8.47 12.63 -1.07
N THR A 41 7.31 12.98 -0.52
CA THR A 41 7.24 13.66 0.79
C THR A 41 7.49 12.74 1.97
N VAL A 42 7.26 11.44 1.85
CA VAL A 42 7.44 10.48 2.94
C VAL A 42 8.80 9.80 2.90
N GLU A 43 9.31 9.49 1.70
CA GLU A 43 10.53 8.67 1.52
C GLU A 43 11.70 9.46 0.92
N ASP A 44 11.56 10.78 0.74
CA ASP A 44 12.59 11.65 0.15
C ASP A 44 13.08 11.23 -1.24
N ILE A 45 12.24 10.52 -2.01
CA ILE A 45 12.56 10.11 -3.38
C ILE A 45 11.98 11.15 -4.36
N PRO A 46 12.79 11.86 -5.15
CA PRO A 46 12.29 12.90 -6.03
C PRO A 46 11.17 12.39 -6.96
N LYS A 47 10.01 13.05 -6.95
CA LYS A 47 8.84 12.70 -7.76
C LYS A 47 9.19 12.47 -9.22
N GLN A 48 10.03 13.33 -9.79
CA GLN A 48 10.46 13.19 -11.20
C GLN A 48 11.27 11.91 -11.46
N ALA A 49 12.05 11.45 -10.48
CA ALA A 49 12.77 10.18 -10.60
C ALA A 49 11.80 8.99 -10.60
N ILE A 50 10.76 9.05 -9.77
CA ILE A 50 9.69 8.03 -9.72
C ILE A 50 8.91 8.01 -11.04
N LEU A 51 8.46 9.18 -11.51
CA LEU A 51 7.67 9.31 -12.75
C LEU A 51 8.43 8.84 -13.98
N SER A 52 9.74 9.14 -14.07
CA SER A 52 10.57 8.73 -15.21
C SER A 52 11.15 7.32 -15.08
N GLY A 53 11.24 6.79 -13.88
CA GLY A 53 11.85 5.50 -13.59
C GLY A 53 10.90 4.30 -13.69
N LEU A 54 9.59 4.54 -13.76
CA LEU A 54 8.56 3.51 -13.81
C LEU A 54 7.72 3.64 -15.08
N PRO A 55 7.29 2.53 -15.71
CA PRO A 55 6.52 2.55 -16.95
C PRO A 55 5.06 2.95 -16.78
N TRP A 56 4.51 2.88 -15.55
CA TRP A 56 3.12 3.20 -15.19
C TRP A 56 2.07 2.55 -16.10
N ASN A 57 2.31 1.28 -16.47
CA ASN A 57 1.48 0.49 -17.38
C ASN A 57 0.52 -0.47 -16.65
N TRP A 58 0.23 -0.21 -15.40
CA TRP A 58 -0.70 -0.98 -14.55
C TRP A 58 -1.79 -0.07 -13.99
N GLU A 59 -2.90 -0.68 -13.64
CA GLU A 59 -3.96 -0.09 -12.83
C GLU A 59 -4.19 -0.91 -11.55
N HIS A 60 -4.11 -2.25 -11.67
CA HIS A 60 -4.36 -3.17 -10.56
C HIS A 60 -3.07 -3.81 -10.06
N TYR A 61 -3.12 -4.34 -8.83
CA TYR A 61 -1.95 -4.88 -8.16
C TYR A 61 -1.30 -6.06 -8.90
N GLY A 62 -2.11 -6.95 -9.52
CA GLY A 62 -1.57 -8.04 -10.33
C GLY A 62 -0.71 -7.55 -11.49
N GLN A 63 -1.18 -6.54 -12.22
CA GLN A 63 -0.40 -5.93 -13.30
C GLN A 63 0.91 -5.26 -12.80
N TYR A 64 0.85 -4.70 -11.58
CA TYR A 64 2.06 -4.16 -10.93
C TYR A 64 3.07 -5.27 -10.61
N LEU A 65 2.62 -6.45 -10.17
CA LEU A 65 3.49 -7.61 -9.97
C LEU A 65 4.06 -8.13 -11.29
N ASP A 66 3.25 -8.18 -12.37
CA ASP A 66 3.72 -8.55 -13.71
C ASP A 66 4.84 -7.61 -14.19
N MET A 67 4.69 -6.30 -13.98
CA MET A 67 5.72 -5.31 -14.29
C MET A 67 7.00 -5.54 -13.48
N LEU A 68 6.88 -5.87 -12.19
CA LEU A 68 8.04 -6.20 -11.35
C LEU A 68 8.76 -7.46 -11.86
N GLU A 69 8.03 -8.47 -12.31
CA GLU A 69 8.60 -9.67 -12.91
C GLU A 69 9.34 -9.36 -14.21
N GLU A 70 8.78 -8.48 -15.06
CA GLU A 70 9.42 -8.02 -16.29
C GLU A 70 10.75 -7.27 -16.06
N LEU A 71 10.85 -6.53 -14.94
CA LEU A 71 12.09 -5.85 -14.53
C LEU A 71 13.22 -6.83 -14.16
N LYS A 72 12.91 -8.09 -13.88
CA LYS A 72 13.86 -9.14 -13.49
C LYS A 72 14.81 -8.68 -12.37
N PRO A 73 14.28 -8.28 -11.21
CA PRO A 73 15.12 -7.84 -10.11
C PRO A 73 16.08 -8.93 -9.67
N SER A 74 17.26 -8.55 -9.20
CA SER A 74 18.30 -9.51 -8.73
C SER A 74 17.93 -10.19 -7.41
N LEU A 75 16.91 -9.70 -6.71
CA LEU A 75 16.37 -10.26 -5.46
C LEU A 75 14.96 -10.78 -5.70
N ASN A 76 14.53 -11.73 -4.86
CA ASN A 76 13.11 -12.03 -4.76
C ASN A 76 12.37 -10.82 -4.18
N VAL A 77 11.20 -10.52 -4.73
CA VAL A 77 10.35 -9.42 -4.26
C VAL A 77 9.02 -9.98 -3.78
N ALA A 78 8.62 -9.61 -2.58
CA ALA A 78 7.27 -9.82 -2.06
C ALA A 78 6.64 -8.45 -1.79
N GLY A 79 5.35 -8.28 -2.06
CA GLY A 79 4.71 -6.98 -1.97
C GLY A 79 3.50 -6.94 -1.05
N LEU A 80 3.40 -5.88 -0.26
CA LEU A 80 2.22 -5.49 0.51
C LEU A 80 1.36 -4.53 -0.31
N VAL A 81 0.05 -4.64 -0.19
CA VAL A 81 -0.89 -3.65 -0.74
C VAL A 81 -0.92 -2.44 0.19
N GLY A 82 -0.71 -1.26 -0.33
CA GLY A 82 -0.66 -0.03 0.48
C GLY A 82 -2.02 0.63 0.64
N HIS A 83 -2.37 0.96 1.88
CA HIS A 83 -3.64 1.56 2.24
C HIS A 83 -3.89 2.89 1.52
N SER A 84 -2.88 3.75 1.42
CA SER A 84 -3.02 5.07 0.79
C SER A 84 -3.43 4.96 -0.67
N ALA A 85 -2.85 4.00 -1.41
CA ALA A 85 -3.20 3.76 -2.80
C ALA A 85 -4.62 3.20 -2.96
N VAL A 86 -5.00 2.21 -2.15
CA VAL A 86 -6.36 1.61 -2.17
C VAL A 86 -7.41 2.66 -1.82
N ARG A 87 -7.17 3.43 -0.77
CA ARG A 87 -8.11 4.44 -0.29
C ARG A 87 -8.27 5.58 -1.30
N TYR A 88 -7.16 6.06 -1.89
CA TYR A 88 -7.21 7.07 -2.93
C TYR A 88 -7.89 6.55 -4.21
N TYR A 89 -7.65 5.32 -4.59
CA TYR A 89 -8.29 4.69 -5.75
C TYR A 89 -9.82 4.64 -5.63
N VAL A 90 -10.34 4.38 -4.43
CA VAL A 90 -11.79 4.29 -4.17
C VAL A 90 -12.42 5.66 -3.97
N MET A 91 -11.81 6.53 -3.17
CA MET A 91 -12.42 7.78 -2.70
C MET A 91 -11.92 9.04 -3.41
N GLY A 92 -10.80 8.94 -4.17
CA GLY A 92 -10.14 10.10 -4.76
C GLY A 92 -9.68 11.10 -3.70
N ASP A 93 -9.82 12.39 -3.97
CA ASP A 93 -9.38 13.46 -3.06
C ASP A 93 -10.05 13.41 -1.66
N ARG A 94 -11.27 12.89 -1.57
CA ARG A 94 -11.97 12.68 -0.29
C ARG A 94 -11.21 11.75 0.68
N SER A 95 -10.31 10.91 0.16
CA SER A 95 -9.52 9.96 0.94
C SER A 95 -8.61 10.61 2.00
N PHE A 96 -8.27 11.87 1.83
CA PHE A 96 -7.43 12.61 2.76
C PHE A 96 -8.17 13.06 4.02
N ASP A 97 -9.42 13.51 3.88
CA ASP A 97 -10.11 14.28 4.92
C ASP A 97 -11.43 13.67 5.38
N GLU A 98 -12.01 12.72 4.62
CA GLU A 98 -13.32 12.15 4.94
C GLU A 98 -13.20 10.68 5.36
N GLN A 99 -14.16 10.22 6.14
CA GLN A 99 -14.29 8.79 6.46
C GLN A 99 -14.97 8.04 5.29
N ALA A 100 -14.56 6.80 5.09
CA ALA A 100 -15.15 5.93 4.08
C ALA A 100 -16.55 5.47 4.53
N THR A 101 -17.47 5.43 3.58
CA THR A 101 -18.77 4.77 3.75
C THR A 101 -18.58 3.25 3.82
N ASP A 102 -19.58 2.52 4.33
CA ASP A 102 -19.52 1.06 4.39
C ASP A 102 -19.35 0.41 3.01
N ALA A 103 -19.94 1.00 1.97
CA ALA A 103 -19.76 0.55 0.59
C ALA A 103 -18.32 0.77 0.10
N GLU A 104 -17.68 1.89 0.45
CA GLU A 104 -16.28 2.16 0.10
C GLU A 104 -15.32 1.23 0.87
N LYS A 105 -15.58 0.97 2.17
CA LYS A 105 -14.83 -0.02 2.97
C LYS A 105 -14.89 -1.40 2.33
N GLN A 106 -16.07 -1.84 1.89
CA GLN A 106 -16.25 -3.10 1.20
C GLN A 106 -15.49 -3.11 -0.14
N GLN A 107 -15.57 -2.05 -0.93
CA GLN A 107 -14.84 -1.94 -2.20
C GLN A 107 -13.32 -1.99 -1.99
N MET A 108 -12.80 -1.35 -0.95
CA MET A 108 -11.38 -1.46 -0.58
C MET A 108 -11.00 -2.90 -0.23
N ALA A 109 -11.83 -3.58 0.57
CA ALA A 109 -11.60 -4.99 0.92
C ALA A 109 -11.60 -5.89 -0.32
N GLU A 110 -12.52 -5.69 -1.28
CA GLU A 110 -12.56 -6.44 -2.54
C GLU A 110 -11.29 -6.22 -3.40
N ILE A 111 -10.78 -5.00 -3.46
CA ILE A 111 -9.53 -4.67 -4.16
C ILE A 111 -8.35 -5.39 -3.50
N VAL A 112 -8.26 -5.36 -2.16
CA VAL A 112 -7.21 -6.04 -1.41
C VAL A 112 -7.34 -7.56 -1.57
N GLU A 113 -8.56 -8.11 -1.50
CA GLU A 113 -8.80 -9.53 -1.73
C GLU A 113 -8.32 -10.00 -3.10
N LYS A 114 -8.60 -9.19 -4.14
CA LYS A 114 -8.11 -9.47 -5.49
C LYS A 114 -6.58 -9.42 -5.53
N ALA A 115 -5.96 -8.40 -4.96
CA ALA A 115 -4.51 -8.27 -4.91
C ALA A 115 -3.83 -9.46 -4.21
N MET A 116 -4.42 -9.96 -3.11
CA MET A 116 -3.96 -11.18 -2.43
C MET A 116 -4.08 -12.42 -3.32
N LYS A 117 -5.14 -12.54 -4.12
CA LYS A 117 -5.28 -13.62 -5.11
C LYS A 117 -4.27 -13.51 -6.24
N ASP A 118 -3.89 -12.31 -6.60
CA ASP A 118 -2.90 -12.01 -7.65
C ASP A 118 -1.44 -12.19 -7.16
N GLY A 119 -1.20 -12.38 -5.85
CA GLY A 119 0.13 -12.68 -5.30
C GLY A 119 0.67 -11.70 -4.26
N ALA A 120 -0.10 -10.69 -3.84
CA ALA A 120 0.29 -9.87 -2.68
C ALA A 120 0.42 -10.75 -1.43
N VAL A 121 1.38 -10.44 -0.57
CA VAL A 121 1.62 -11.18 0.67
C VAL A 121 0.97 -10.55 1.91
N GLY A 122 0.26 -9.46 1.72
CA GLY A 122 -0.42 -8.78 2.81
C GLY A 122 -0.80 -7.34 2.48
N PHE A 123 -1.09 -6.61 3.52
CA PHE A 123 -1.53 -5.21 3.48
C PHE A 123 -0.73 -4.36 4.46
N SER A 124 -0.47 -3.12 4.09
CA SER A 124 0.20 -2.15 4.97
C SER A 124 -0.63 -0.89 5.14
N THR A 125 -0.61 -0.33 6.35
CA THR A 125 -1.24 0.95 6.67
C THR A 125 -0.34 1.83 7.51
N ASN A 126 -0.58 3.13 7.46
CA ASN A 126 0.13 4.14 8.22
C ASN A 126 -0.84 5.01 9.00
N ARG A 127 -0.60 5.10 10.30
CA ARG A 127 -1.31 6.00 11.23
C ARG A 127 -0.35 7.02 11.87
N TYR A 128 0.84 7.18 11.27
CA TYR A 128 1.85 8.11 11.75
C TYR A 128 1.63 9.49 11.15
N GLU A 129 1.09 10.39 11.95
CA GLU A 129 0.64 11.73 11.52
C GLU A 129 1.70 12.60 10.82
N PRO A 130 3.02 12.52 11.14
CA PRO A 130 4.04 13.28 10.43
C PRO A 130 4.18 12.96 8.94
N HIS A 131 3.69 11.79 8.46
CA HIS A 131 3.66 11.48 7.04
C HIS A 131 2.61 12.34 6.34
N LYS A 132 3.04 13.22 5.48
CA LYS A 132 2.19 14.22 4.79
C LYS A 132 2.24 14.04 3.29
N ALA A 133 1.12 14.39 2.64
CA ALA A 133 1.07 14.60 1.21
C ALA A 133 1.74 15.94 0.82
N PRO A 134 2.03 16.19 -0.46
CA PRO A 134 2.68 17.43 -0.91
C PRO A 134 1.96 18.72 -0.53
N ASP A 135 0.65 18.66 -0.33
CA ASP A 135 -0.19 19.78 0.07
C ASP A 135 -0.28 19.99 1.60
N GLY A 136 0.42 19.13 2.38
CA GLY A 136 0.49 19.18 3.84
C GLY A 136 -0.62 18.41 4.56
N ARG A 137 -1.61 17.85 3.86
CA ARG A 137 -2.60 16.93 4.48
C ARG A 137 -1.91 15.64 4.91
N SER A 138 -2.47 14.95 5.90
CA SER A 138 -2.00 13.59 6.24
C SER A 138 -2.30 12.63 5.09
N ILE A 139 -1.39 11.67 4.83
CA ILE A 139 -1.62 10.69 3.75
C ILE A 139 -2.90 9.90 3.98
N PRO A 140 -3.58 9.44 2.91
CA PRO A 140 -4.80 8.65 3.03
C PRO A 140 -4.59 7.42 3.92
N GLY A 141 -5.54 7.19 4.84
CA GLY A 141 -5.46 6.10 5.81
C GLY A 141 -4.97 6.49 7.20
N THR A 142 -4.26 7.62 7.36
CA THR A 142 -3.74 8.06 8.68
C THR A 142 -4.83 8.12 9.75
N PHE A 143 -6.00 8.65 9.42
CA PHE A 143 -7.14 8.82 10.33
C PHE A 143 -8.33 7.92 9.96
N ALA A 144 -8.12 6.88 9.16
CA ALA A 144 -9.17 5.93 8.82
C ALA A 144 -9.75 5.29 10.10
N GLU A 145 -11.07 5.08 10.13
CA GLU A 145 -11.73 4.37 11.22
C GLU A 145 -11.18 2.94 11.35
N CYS A 146 -11.15 2.44 12.59
CA CYS A 146 -10.75 1.07 12.87
C CYS A 146 -11.57 0.04 12.07
N SER A 147 -12.87 0.31 11.88
CA SER A 147 -13.79 -0.54 11.10
C SER A 147 -13.33 -0.75 9.66
N GLU A 148 -12.70 0.24 9.02
CA GLU A 148 -12.13 0.11 7.67
C GLU A 148 -10.98 -0.91 7.65
N LEU A 149 -10.08 -0.85 8.62
CA LEU A 149 -8.97 -1.80 8.74
C LEU A 149 -9.44 -3.21 9.10
N VAL A 150 -10.50 -3.33 9.89
CA VAL A 150 -11.13 -4.61 10.23
C VAL A 150 -11.76 -5.25 8.98
N GLU A 151 -12.47 -4.48 8.14
CA GLU A 151 -13.02 -5.02 6.89
C GLU A 151 -11.90 -5.56 5.96
N ILE A 152 -10.78 -4.85 5.88
CA ILE A 152 -9.61 -5.31 5.11
C ILE A 152 -8.98 -6.56 5.77
N ALA A 153 -8.84 -6.59 7.09
CA ALA A 153 -8.27 -7.74 7.80
C ALA A 153 -9.07 -9.03 7.57
N LYS A 154 -10.40 -8.95 7.40
CA LYS A 154 -11.27 -10.10 7.08
C LYS A 154 -10.91 -10.80 5.76
N VAL A 155 -10.26 -10.11 4.83
CA VAL A 155 -9.85 -10.70 3.54
C VAL A 155 -8.36 -11.05 3.49
N VAL A 156 -7.54 -10.42 4.32
CA VAL A 156 -6.09 -10.69 4.43
C VAL A 156 -5.83 -11.92 5.30
N GLY A 157 -6.43 -11.98 6.51
CA GLY A 157 -6.19 -13.03 7.50
C GLY A 157 -6.44 -14.45 6.97
N PRO A 158 -7.60 -14.76 6.35
CA PRO A 158 -7.90 -16.10 5.83
C PRO A 158 -6.94 -16.60 4.75
N ARG A 159 -6.07 -15.73 4.24
CA ARG A 159 -5.04 -16.06 3.25
C ARG A 159 -3.63 -16.11 3.82
N ASP A 160 -3.50 -16.20 5.14
CA ASP A 160 -2.21 -16.15 5.85
C ASP A 160 -1.40 -14.86 5.53
N GLY A 161 -2.09 -13.79 5.16
CA GLY A 161 -1.47 -12.52 4.81
C GLY A 161 -0.98 -11.74 6.01
N LEU A 162 0.00 -10.88 5.77
CA LEU A 162 0.55 -9.97 6.78
C LEU A 162 -0.28 -8.69 6.88
N MET A 163 -0.51 -8.22 8.10
CA MET A 163 -1.02 -6.87 8.37
C MET A 163 0.09 -6.03 9.00
N GLN A 164 0.69 -5.13 8.22
CA GLN A 164 1.74 -4.23 8.70
C GLN A 164 1.14 -2.87 9.07
N LEU A 165 1.36 -2.42 10.31
CA LEU A 165 0.82 -1.17 10.83
C LEU A 165 1.96 -0.28 11.35
N VAL A 166 1.98 0.97 10.90
CA VAL A 166 2.89 2.00 11.41
C VAL A 166 2.10 2.99 12.26
N GLY A 167 2.55 3.24 13.49
CA GLY A 167 1.92 4.20 14.40
C GLY A 167 0.53 3.80 14.90
N ALA A 168 0.10 2.54 14.75
CA ALA A 168 -1.17 2.09 15.27
C ALA A 168 -1.17 1.98 16.80
N ASP A 169 -2.29 2.37 17.41
CA ASP A 169 -2.51 2.18 18.82
C ASP A 169 -2.93 0.74 19.18
N ALA A 170 -2.90 0.41 20.47
CA ALA A 170 -3.21 -0.93 20.96
C ALA A 170 -4.66 -1.37 20.69
N GLU A 171 -5.60 -0.44 20.57
CA GLU A 171 -7.00 -0.74 20.30
C GLU A 171 -7.18 -1.21 18.85
N VAL A 172 -6.61 -0.48 17.91
CA VAL A 172 -6.59 -0.85 16.48
C VAL A 172 -5.91 -2.20 16.27
N MET A 173 -4.74 -2.40 16.88
CA MET A 173 -4.02 -3.68 16.79
C MET A 173 -4.84 -4.85 17.32
N ARG A 174 -5.53 -4.66 18.47
CA ARG A 174 -6.38 -5.69 19.05
C ARG A 174 -7.56 -6.01 18.14
N SER A 175 -8.26 -5.00 17.65
CA SER A 175 -9.42 -5.19 16.78
C SER A 175 -9.09 -5.97 15.51
N ILE A 176 -7.91 -5.71 14.94
CA ILE A 176 -7.41 -6.47 13.79
C ILE A 176 -7.07 -7.90 14.20
N ALA A 177 -6.34 -8.09 15.31
CA ALA A 177 -5.92 -9.42 15.78
C ALA A 177 -7.11 -10.33 16.20
N GLU A 178 -8.20 -9.74 16.63
CA GLU A 178 -9.43 -10.46 16.96
C GLU A 178 -10.26 -10.84 15.72
N THR A 179 -9.90 -10.32 14.53
CA THR A 179 -10.53 -10.70 13.27
C THR A 179 -10.10 -12.13 12.89
N GLU A 180 -11.07 -12.97 12.49
CA GLU A 180 -10.82 -14.37 12.17
C GLU A 180 -9.73 -14.53 11.11
N GLY A 181 -8.73 -15.35 11.40
CA GLY A 181 -7.59 -15.62 10.52
C GLY A 181 -6.49 -14.57 10.51
N SER A 182 -6.63 -13.45 11.25
CA SER A 182 -5.57 -12.43 11.33
C SER A 182 -4.32 -12.95 12.04
N ARG A 183 -3.13 -12.53 11.56
CA ARG A 183 -1.82 -12.84 12.14
C ARG A 183 -0.94 -11.58 12.15
#